data_f264a710c5b9727b6b2369a4fa640414
#
_entry.id   f264a710c5b9727b6b2369a4fa640414
#
_cell.length_a   1.000
_cell.length_b   1.000
_cell.length_c   1.000
_cell.angle_alpha   90.00
_cell.angle_beta   90.00
_cell.angle_gamma   90.00
#
_symmetry.space_group_name_H-M   'P 1'
#
loop_
_entity.id
_entity.type
_entity.pdbx_description
1 polymer ?
#
loop_
_entity_poly.entity_id
_entity_poly.type
_entity_poly.pdbx_seq_one_letter_code
_entity_poly.pdbx_strand_id
1 'polypeptide(L)'
;MARRETPEINAGSMADIAFLLLIFFLVTTTMNVDSGISKKLSEKPPPDYKPPIIKEKNIFEVNINRNNDLLVEGDIMGIKEIKEAAIKFIDNGGGLGKPGEDGTPGLPCDYCEGERSESSSDHPNKAIISVQSDRLTEYGTYLMVQDELLRAYSELRNRLSLIKYNIPFVELEESYKDDKQNEALKKKVEDIKISYPQIISDAEPTN
;
A
#
# COMPACT_ATOMS: atom_id res chain seq x y z
N MET A 1 8.05 -15.89 78.73
CA MET A 1 7.62 -15.25 77.47
C MET A 1 8.01 -16.17 76.35
N ALA A 2 7.05 -16.85 75.73
CA ALA A 2 7.30 -17.74 74.60
C ALA A 2 7.57 -16.90 73.37
N ARG A 3 8.72 -17.08 72.73
CA ARG A 3 9.12 -16.42 71.48
C ARG A 3 8.35 -17.15 70.39
N ARG A 4 7.41 -16.45 69.71
CA ARG A 4 6.71 -16.95 68.53
C ARG A 4 7.74 -17.06 67.42
N GLU A 5 7.99 -18.30 66.92
CA GLU A 5 8.76 -18.54 65.71
C GLU A 5 8.00 -17.91 64.51
N THR A 6 8.72 -17.15 63.73
CA THR A 6 8.18 -16.60 62.49
C THR A 6 8.02 -17.76 61.48
N PRO A 7 6.85 -17.90 60.81
CA PRO A 7 6.66 -18.97 59.85
C PRO A 7 7.69 -18.83 58.71
N GLU A 8 8.46 -19.88 58.50
CA GLU A 8 9.39 -19.96 57.36
C GLU A 8 8.57 -20.01 56.06
N ILE A 9 8.83 -19.05 55.15
CA ILE A 9 8.22 -19.01 53.84
C ILE A 9 8.92 -20.10 52.99
N ASN A 10 8.12 -21.06 52.48
CA ASN A 10 8.65 -22.11 51.62
C ASN A 10 9.07 -21.51 50.25
N ALA A 11 10.38 -21.39 50.04
CA ALA A 11 10.98 -20.85 48.82
C ALA A 11 10.56 -21.64 47.56
N GLY A 12 10.30 -22.95 47.68
CA GLY A 12 9.81 -23.79 46.59
C GLY A 12 8.41 -23.37 46.11
N SER A 13 7.48 -23.08 47.04
CA SER A 13 6.13 -22.62 46.70
C SER A 13 6.13 -21.23 46.07
N MET A 14 7.03 -20.34 46.51
CA MET A 14 7.17 -19.02 45.90
C MET A 14 7.75 -19.11 44.48
N ALA A 15 8.72 -20.01 44.25
CA ALA A 15 9.30 -20.23 42.93
C ALA A 15 8.25 -20.78 41.95
N ASP A 16 7.38 -21.70 42.38
CA ASP A 16 6.32 -22.27 41.56
C ASP A 16 5.28 -21.22 41.19
N ILE A 17 4.84 -20.40 42.13
CA ILE A 17 3.90 -19.29 41.83
C ILE A 17 4.54 -18.29 40.86
N ALA A 18 5.81 -17.92 41.05
CA ALA A 18 6.51 -17.02 40.14
C ALA A 18 6.65 -17.61 38.71
N PHE A 19 6.92 -18.91 38.62
CA PHE A 19 7.02 -19.62 37.34
C PHE A 19 5.66 -19.71 36.64
N LEU A 20 4.58 -20.02 37.35
CA LEU A 20 3.22 -20.05 36.79
C LEU A 20 2.76 -18.66 36.32
N LEU A 21 3.06 -17.60 37.09
CA LEU A 21 2.78 -16.22 36.66
C LEU A 21 3.58 -15.84 35.41
N LEU A 22 4.85 -16.25 35.34
CA LEU A 22 5.68 -15.98 34.16
C LEU A 22 5.11 -16.67 32.92
N ILE A 23 4.73 -17.96 33.01
CA ILE A 23 4.09 -18.67 31.89
C ILE A 23 2.74 -18.03 31.56
N PHE A 24 1.94 -17.68 32.56
CA PHE A 24 0.65 -17.02 32.36
C PHE A 24 0.82 -15.71 31.57
N PHE A 25 1.73 -14.84 31.99
CA PHE A 25 2.00 -13.61 31.24
C PHE A 25 2.55 -13.88 29.85
N LEU A 26 3.40 -14.87 29.66
CA LEU A 26 3.98 -15.22 28.36
C LEU A 26 2.90 -15.72 27.38
N VAL A 27 1.88 -16.45 27.88
CA VAL A 27 0.77 -16.94 27.06
C VAL A 27 -0.28 -15.87 26.83
N THR A 28 -0.54 -15.00 27.84
CA THR A 28 -1.54 -13.93 27.71
C THR A 28 -1.05 -12.70 26.97
N THR A 29 0.26 -12.45 26.90
CA THR A 29 0.88 -11.40 26.11
C THR A 29 1.18 -11.85 24.66
N THR A 30 0.30 -12.63 24.05
CA THR A 30 0.34 -12.76 22.58
C THR A 30 0.03 -11.40 22.00
N MET A 31 1.07 -10.71 21.57
CA MET A 31 0.90 -9.51 20.79
C MET A 31 0.17 -9.91 19.51
N ASN A 32 -1.09 -9.49 19.39
CA ASN A 32 -1.75 -9.50 18.11
C ASN A 32 -0.92 -8.60 17.19
N VAL A 33 -0.24 -9.21 16.24
CA VAL A 33 0.35 -8.47 15.15
C VAL A 33 -0.84 -8.04 14.29
N ASP A 34 -1.26 -6.80 14.43
CA ASP A 34 -2.27 -6.22 13.57
C ASP A 34 -1.77 -6.32 12.12
N SER A 35 -2.29 -7.31 11.41
CA SER A 35 -2.07 -7.44 9.97
C SER A 35 -3.14 -6.61 9.27
N GLY A 36 -2.73 -5.51 8.67
CA GLY A 36 -3.62 -4.60 7.96
C GLY A 36 -2.87 -3.83 6.88
N ILE A 37 -3.63 -3.24 5.97
CA ILE A 37 -3.07 -2.35 4.95
C ILE A 37 -2.77 -1.01 5.61
N SER A 38 -1.47 -0.69 5.69
CA SER A 38 -1.03 0.61 6.23
C SER A 38 -1.31 1.71 5.19
N LYS A 39 -2.23 2.62 5.53
CA LYS A 39 -2.60 3.75 4.67
C LYS A 39 -2.22 5.06 5.32
N LYS A 40 -1.37 5.86 4.64
CA LYS A 40 -1.06 7.22 5.07
C LYS A 40 -2.18 8.15 4.59
N LEU A 41 -2.91 8.73 5.53
CA LEU A 41 -3.90 9.76 5.20
C LEU A 41 -3.19 11.03 4.71
N SER A 42 -3.73 11.65 3.67
CA SER A 42 -3.25 12.94 3.18
C SER A 42 -3.52 14.04 4.21
N GLU A 43 -2.55 14.92 4.38
CA GLU A 43 -2.75 16.12 5.19
C GLU A 43 -3.79 17.04 4.53
N LYS A 44 -4.57 17.74 5.36
CA LYS A 44 -5.55 18.68 4.85
C LYS A 44 -4.83 19.79 4.05
N PRO A 45 -5.20 20.03 2.79
CA PRO A 45 -4.53 21.04 1.98
C PRO A 45 -4.72 22.45 2.61
N PRO A 46 -3.75 23.36 2.43
CA PRO A 46 -3.87 24.73 2.87
C PRO A 46 -5.07 25.42 2.19
N PRO A 47 -5.65 26.45 2.83
CA PRO A 47 -6.90 27.08 2.36
C PRO A 47 -6.83 27.67 0.94
N ASP A 48 -5.63 28.02 0.46
CA ASP A 48 -5.41 28.58 -0.87
C ASP A 48 -4.98 27.54 -1.93
N TYR A 49 -5.02 26.23 -1.58
CA TYR A 49 -4.62 25.18 -2.50
C TYR A 49 -5.61 25.05 -3.66
N LYS A 50 -5.12 25.29 -4.87
CA LYS A 50 -5.85 25.01 -6.11
C LYS A 50 -5.52 23.60 -6.56
N PRO A 51 -6.49 22.66 -6.54
CA PRO A 51 -6.21 21.30 -6.99
C PRO A 51 -5.78 21.32 -8.47
N PRO A 52 -4.80 20.49 -8.85
CA PRO A 52 -4.41 20.38 -10.25
C PRO A 52 -5.58 19.81 -11.07
N ILE A 53 -5.72 20.29 -12.29
CA ILE A 53 -6.71 19.74 -13.24
C ILE A 53 -6.21 18.36 -13.67
N ILE A 54 -6.94 17.33 -13.28
CA ILE A 54 -6.65 15.95 -13.64
C ILE A 54 -7.52 15.60 -14.86
N LYS A 55 -6.91 15.03 -15.90
CA LYS A 55 -7.67 14.55 -17.06
C LYS A 55 -8.37 13.24 -16.68
N GLU A 56 -9.62 13.07 -17.07
CA GLU A 56 -10.42 11.86 -16.81
C GLU A 56 -9.70 10.58 -17.23
N LYS A 57 -9.05 10.56 -18.39
CA LYS A 57 -8.29 9.41 -18.85
C LYS A 57 -7.11 8.97 -17.96
N ASN A 58 -6.72 9.79 -16.99
CA ASN A 58 -5.70 9.46 -16.00
C ASN A 58 -6.28 8.98 -14.67
N ILE A 59 -7.59 8.78 -14.60
CA ILE A 59 -8.29 8.27 -13.42
C ILE A 59 -8.80 6.87 -13.77
N PHE A 60 -8.44 5.89 -12.98
CA PHE A 60 -8.97 4.53 -13.03
C PHE A 60 -10.03 4.39 -11.95
N GLU A 61 -11.28 4.32 -12.35
CA GLU A 61 -12.41 4.28 -11.43
C GLU A 61 -12.77 2.86 -11.04
N VAL A 62 -12.76 2.58 -9.73
CA VAL A 62 -13.21 1.31 -9.15
C VAL A 62 -14.35 1.59 -8.19
N ASN A 63 -15.56 1.23 -8.59
CA ASN A 63 -16.76 1.42 -7.80
C ASN A 63 -17.22 0.07 -7.23
N ILE A 64 -17.48 0.00 -5.92
CA ILE A 64 -17.96 -1.18 -5.21
C ILE A 64 -19.36 -0.89 -4.70
N ASN A 65 -20.35 -1.64 -5.17
CA ASN A 65 -21.72 -1.45 -4.76
C ASN A 65 -22.03 -2.17 -3.43
N ARG A 66 -23.23 -1.94 -2.90
CA ARG A 66 -23.74 -2.60 -1.66
C ARG A 66 -23.86 -4.11 -1.76
N ASN A 67 -23.92 -4.68 -2.96
CA ASN A 67 -23.99 -6.11 -3.21
C ASN A 67 -22.60 -6.74 -3.38
N ASN A 68 -21.54 -5.95 -3.21
CA ASN A 68 -20.14 -6.33 -3.44
C ASN A 68 -19.79 -6.60 -4.91
N ASP A 69 -20.60 -6.11 -5.85
CA ASP A 69 -20.24 -6.12 -7.26
C ASP A 69 -19.30 -4.96 -7.56
N LEU A 70 -18.39 -5.19 -8.49
CA LEU A 70 -17.36 -4.25 -8.89
C LEU A 70 -17.67 -3.68 -10.27
N LEU A 71 -17.66 -2.37 -10.38
CA LEU A 71 -17.74 -1.64 -11.63
C LEU A 71 -16.41 -0.91 -11.83
N VAL A 72 -15.65 -1.32 -12.83
CA VAL A 72 -14.33 -0.78 -13.15
C VAL A 72 -14.40 -0.14 -14.53
N GLU A 73 -14.11 1.17 -14.63
CA GLU A 73 -14.19 1.94 -15.88
C GLU A 73 -15.56 1.82 -16.60
N GLY A 74 -16.63 1.53 -15.85
CA GLY A 74 -17.98 1.32 -16.40
C GLY A 74 -18.34 -0.13 -16.71
N ASP A 75 -17.41 -1.07 -16.62
CA ASP A 75 -17.62 -2.48 -16.87
C ASP A 75 -17.68 -3.30 -15.58
N ILE A 76 -18.56 -4.30 -15.52
CA ILE A 76 -18.61 -5.23 -14.39
C ILE A 76 -17.42 -6.18 -14.48
N MET A 77 -16.63 -6.24 -13.39
CA MET A 77 -15.38 -6.99 -13.37
C MET A 77 -15.26 -7.84 -12.11
N GLY A 78 -14.58 -8.98 -12.21
CA GLY A 78 -14.24 -9.81 -11.05
C GLY A 78 -13.03 -9.27 -10.28
N ILE A 79 -12.99 -9.50 -8.96
CA ILE A 79 -11.88 -9.02 -8.10
C ILE A 79 -10.51 -9.46 -8.63
N LYS A 80 -10.38 -10.68 -9.14
CA LYS A 80 -9.12 -11.23 -9.67
C LYS A 80 -8.63 -10.55 -10.95
N GLU A 81 -9.51 -9.90 -11.68
CA GLU A 81 -9.21 -9.22 -12.95
C GLU A 81 -8.71 -7.80 -12.74
N ILE A 82 -8.99 -7.21 -11.55
CA ILE A 82 -8.61 -5.84 -11.20
C ILE A 82 -7.10 -5.62 -11.31
N LYS A 83 -6.30 -6.58 -10.84
CA LYS A 83 -4.85 -6.48 -10.89
C LYS A 83 -4.33 -6.26 -12.31
N GLU A 84 -4.79 -7.07 -13.25
CA GLU A 84 -4.35 -6.98 -14.66
C GLU A 84 -4.87 -5.70 -15.33
N ALA A 85 -6.13 -5.32 -15.05
CA ALA A 85 -6.69 -4.07 -15.52
C ALA A 85 -5.91 -2.85 -15.01
N ALA A 86 -5.58 -2.84 -13.71
CA ALA A 86 -4.77 -1.77 -13.09
C ALA A 86 -3.35 -1.72 -13.69
N ILE A 87 -2.71 -2.88 -13.93
CA ILE A 87 -1.39 -2.94 -14.57
C ILE A 87 -1.46 -2.30 -15.96
N LYS A 88 -2.44 -2.70 -16.80
CA LYS A 88 -2.61 -2.12 -18.14
C LYS A 88 -2.83 -0.62 -18.10
N PHE A 89 -3.61 -0.13 -17.14
CA PHE A 89 -3.87 1.29 -16.99
C PHE A 89 -2.62 2.05 -16.53
N ILE A 90 -1.96 1.62 -15.46
CA ILE A 90 -0.80 2.31 -14.88
C ILE A 90 0.37 2.33 -15.87
N ASP A 91 0.62 1.21 -16.53
CA ASP A 91 1.76 0.99 -17.42
C ASP A 91 1.51 1.40 -18.87
N ASN A 92 0.36 2.01 -19.18
CA ASN A 92 -0.03 2.36 -20.53
C ASN A 92 0.99 3.26 -21.25
N GLY A 93 1.46 4.33 -20.60
CA GLY A 93 2.49 5.21 -21.18
C GLY A 93 2.06 5.95 -22.46
N GLY A 94 0.76 6.30 -22.59
CA GLY A 94 0.20 6.93 -23.79
C GLY A 94 0.48 8.42 -23.94
N GLY A 95 1.25 9.04 -23.03
CA GLY A 95 1.52 10.48 -23.08
C GLY A 95 2.77 10.89 -22.29
N LEU A 96 2.80 12.14 -21.88
CA LEU A 96 3.92 12.73 -21.15
C LEU A 96 3.69 12.63 -19.63
N GLY A 97 4.77 12.43 -18.88
CA GLY A 97 4.80 12.48 -17.43
C GLY A 97 4.44 13.86 -16.85
N LYS A 98 4.46 13.99 -15.52
CA LYS A 98 4.34 15.27 -14.85
C LYS A 98 5.52 16.16 -15.25
N PRO A 99 5.29 17.48 -15.40
CA PRO A 99 6.38 18.43 -15.59
C PRO A 99 7.29 18.43 -14.36
N GLY A 100 8.58 18.69 -14.58
CA GLY A 100 9.55 18.88 -13.49
C GLY A 100 9.23 20.12 -12.66
N GLU A 101 9.75 20.17 -11.44
CA GLU A 101 9.60 21.32 -10.53
C GLU A 101 10.22 22.61 -11.11
N ASP A 102 11.18 22.46 -11.99
CA ASP A 102 11.84 23.53 -12.75
C ASP A 102 11.04 24.02 -13.97
N GLY A 103 9.83 23.48 -14.20
CA GLY A 103 8.98 23.78 -15.34
C GLY A 103 9.35 23.07 -16.64
N THR A 104 10.30 22.13 -16.61
CA THR A 104 10.61 21.30 -17.78
C THR A 104 9.41 20.44 -18.17
N PRO A 105 9.09 20.27 -19.48
CA PRO A 105 8.02 19.40 -19.91
C PRO A 105 8.25 17.96 -19.43
N GLY A 106 7.18 17.27 -19.03
CA GLY A 106 7.27 15.85 -18.70
C GLY A 106 7.77 15.04 -19.88
N LEU A 107 8.52 13.98 -19.61
CA LEU A 107 9.03 13.06 -20.60
C LEU A 107 8.06 11.90 -20.85
N PRO A 108 8.09 11.29 -22.05
CA PRO A 108 7.37 10.04 -22.29
C PRO A 108 7.96 8.91 -21.43
N CYS A 109 7.14 7.92 -21.13
CA CYS A 109 7.58 6.75 -20.38
C CYS A 109 8.49 5.85 -21.25
N ASP A 110 9.72 5.66 -20.83
CA ASP A 110 10.71 4.80 -21.49
C ASP A 110 10.73 3.36 -20.96
N TYR A 111 10.16 3.15 -19.77
CA TYR A 111 10.08 1.86 -19.08
C TYR A 111 8.68 1.21 -19.10
N CYS A 112 7.69 1.89 -19.72
CA CYS A 112 6.33 1.36 -19.85
C CYS A 112 6.25 0.35 -20.99
N GLU A 113 5.59 -0.78 -20.73
CA GLU A 113 5.36 -1.87 -21.70
C GLU A 113 3.90 -1.94 -22.18
N GLY A 114 3.04 -1.00 -21.77
CA GLY A 114 1.64 -0.94 -22.15
C GLY A 114 1.40 -0.57 -23.60
N GLU A 115 0.13 -0.56 -24.00
CA GLU A 115 -0.33 -0.36 -25.37
C GLU A 115 -0.11 1.07 -25.92
N ARG A 116 0.27 2.02 -25.04
CA ARG A 116 0.44 3.45 -25.35
C ARG A 116 -0.80 4.10 -25.95
N SER A 117 -1.98 3.64 -25.52
CA SER A 117 -3.25 4.16 -25.98
C SER A 117 -3.44 5.62 -25.54
N GLU A 118 -3.84 6.48 -26.46
CA GLU A 118 -4.15 7.88 -26.15
C GLU A 118 -5.42 8.06 -25.31
N SER A 119 -6.29 7.05 -25.28
CA SER A 119 -7.52 7.03 -24.48
C SER A 119 -7.33 6.60 -23.04
N SER A 120 -6.18 6.01 -22.68
CA SER A 120 -5.83 5.56 -21.35
C SER A 120 -4.76 6.47 -20.72
N SER A 121 -4.19 6.07 -19.58
CA SER A 121 -3.31 6.92 -18.79
C SER A 121 -2.10 7.43 -19.59
N ASP A 122 -1.77 8.71 -19.38
CA ASP A 122 -0.62 9.35 -20.03
C ASP A 122 0.71 8.74 -19.57
N HIS A 123 0.85 8.50 -18.25
CA HIS A 123 2.11 8.09 -17.66
C HIS A 123 1.89 7.57 -16.22
N PRO A 124 2.67 6.61 -15.71
CA PRO A 124 2.51 6.06 -14.36
C PRO A 124 2.45 7.12 -13.25
N ASN A 125 3.20 8.21 -13.37
CA ASN A 125 3.19 9.30 -12.38
C ASN A 125 1.96 10.20 -12.44
N LYS A 126 1.09 10.05 -13.47
CA LYS A 126 -0.21 10.73 -13.60
C LYS A 126 -1.38 9.80 -13.39
N ALA A 127 -1.16 8.49 -13.45
CA ALA A 127 -2.18 7.47 -13.24
C ALA A 127 -2.67 7.51 -11.78
N ILE A 128 -3.96 7.73 -11.59
CA ILE A 128 -4.62 7.79 -10.29
C ILE A 128 -5.66 6.69 -10.26
N ILE A 129 -5.66 5.88 -9.22
CA ILE A 129 -6.70 4.90 -8.98
C ILE A 129 -7.67 5.50 -7.96
N SER A 130 -8.94 5.63 -8.33
CA SER A 130 -10.02 6.12 -7.48
C SER A 130 -10.88 4.95 -7.04
N VAL A 131 -10.90 4.64 -5.76
CA VAL A 131 -11.74 3.58 -5.20
C VAL A 131 -12.91 4.23 -4.48
N GLN A 132 -14.13 3.90 -4.89
CA GLN A 132 -15.36 4.35 -4.25
C GLN A 132 -16.17 3.14 -3.79
N SER A 133 -16.62 3.14 -2.56
CA SER A 133 -17.48 2.07 -2.01
C SER A 133 -18.82 2.64 -1.53
N ASP A 134 -19.87 1.82 -1.60
CA ASP A 134 -21.14 2.12 -0.93
C ASP A 134 -20.95 1.94 0.59
N ARG A 135 -21.71 2.65 1.41
CA ARG A 135 -21.65 2.53 2.88
C ARG A 135 -22.02 1.15 3.40
N LEU A 136 -22.74 0.38 2.62
CA LEU A 136 -23.18 -0.98 2.96
C LEU A 136 -22.28 -2.06 2.33
N THR A 137 -21.22 -1.68 1.61
CA THR A 137 -20.23 -2.61 1.08
C THR A 137 -19.54 -3.36 2.23
N GLU A 138 -19.34 -4.66 2.08
CA GLU A 138 -18.59 -5.45 3.02
C GLU A 138 -17.12 -5.03 3.05
N TYR A 139 -16.62 -4.76 4.26
CA TYR A 139 -15.23 -4.35 4.44
C TYR A 139 -14.21 -5.36 3.87
N GLY A 140 -14.56 -6.66 3.91
CA GLY A 140 -13.73 -7.71 3.30
C GLY A 140 -13.54 -7.53 1.80
N THR A 141 -14.60 -7.19 1.07
CA THR A 141 -14.55 -6.93 -0.37
C THR A 141 -13.67 -5.72 -0.69
N TYR A 142 -13.84 -4.63 0.07
CA TYR A 142 -12.99 -3.45 -0.06
C TYR A 142 -11.50 -3.78 0.16
N LEU A 143 -11.17 -4.57 1.19
CA LEU A 143 -9.79 -5.00 1.45
C LEU A 143 -9.23 -5.86 0.32
N MET A 144 -10.02 -6.79 -0.24
CA MET A 144 -9.58 -7.61 -1.36
C MET A 144 -9.27 -6.77 -2.61
N VAL A 145 -10.09 -5.76 -2.90
CA VAL A 145 -9.84 -4.81 -3.99
C VAL A 145 -8.54 -4.03 -3.74
N GLN A 146 -8.35 -3.51 -2.54
CA GLN A 146 -7.13 -2.79 -2.17
C GLN A 146 -5.89 -3.70 -2.30
N ASP A 147 -5.98 -4.97 -1.90
CA ASP A 147 -4.87 -5.93 -2.01
C ASP A 147 -4.50 -6.18 -3.48
N GLU A 148 -5.47 -6.39 -4.37
CA GLU A 148 -5.20 -6.59 -5.79
C GLU A 148 -4.57 -5.35 -6.45
N LEU A 149 -5.00 -4.14 -6.07
CA LEU A 149 -4.38 -2.91 -6.54
C LEU A 149 -2.94 -2.75 -6.04
N LEU A 150 -2.67 -3.09 -4.78
CA LEU A 150 -1.32 -3.08 -4.22
C LEU A 150 -0.41 -4.12 -4.91
N ARG A 151 -0.96 -5.29 -5.24
CA ARG A 151 -0.25 -6.33 -6.01
C ARG A 151 0.11 -5.84 -7.42
N ALA A 152 -0.76 -5.08 -8.07
CA ALA A 152 -0.46 -4.47 -9.37
C ALA A 152 0.78 -3.56 -9.29
N TYR A 153 0.83 -2.65 -8.31
CA TYR A 153 2.01 -1.81 -8.09
C TYR A 153 3.27 -2.61 -7.73
N SER A 154 3.11 -3.65 -6.90
CA SER A 154 4.23 -4.52 -6.52
C SER A 154 4.82 -5.23 -7.74
N GLU A 155 3.98 -5.74 -8.63
CA GLU A 155 4.40 -6.43 -9.86
C GLU A 155 5.14 -5.48 -10.80
N LEU A 156 4.61 -4.27 -11.05
CA LEU A 156 5.25 -3.25 -11.88
C LEU A 156 6.60 -2.82 -11.30
N ARG A 157 6.67 -2.59 -10.00
CA ARG A 157 7.92 -2.23 -9.32
C ARG A 157 8.95 -3.36 -9.35
N ASN A 158 8.51 -4.61 -9.14
CA ASN A 158 9.39 -5.77 -9.21
C ASN A 158 9.98 -5.93 -10.62
N ARG A 159 9.14 -5.80 -11.66
CA ARG A 159 9.59 -5.86 -13.05
C ARG A 159 10.66 -4.81 -13.35
N LEU A 160 10.39 -3.55 -13.01
CA LEU A 160 11.33 -2.44 -13.24
C LEU A 160 12.62 -2.60 -12.43
N SER A 161 12.53 -3.08 -11.19
CA SER A 161 13.69 -3.30 -10.33
C SER A 161 14.59 -4.41 -10.88
N LEU A 162 14.01 -5.49 -11.40
CA LEU A 162 14.75 -6.55 -12.08
C LEU A 162 15.47 -6.04 -13.32
N ILE A 163 14.81 -5.21 -14.14
CA ILE A 163 15.42 -4.63 -15.35
C ILE A 163 16.58 -3.68 -14.98
N LYS A 164 16.40 -2.79 -14.00
CA LYS A 164 17.40 -1.78 -13.63
C LYS A 164 18.53 -2.30 -12.77
N TYR A 165 18.22 -3.17 -11.82
CA TYR A 165 19.13 -3.56 -10.73
C TYR A 165 19.37 -5.05 -10.61
N ASN A 166 18.66 -5.88 -11.37
CA ASN A 166 18.68 -7.36 -11.30
C ASN A 166 18.37 -7.90 -9.89
N ILE A 167 17.56 -7.16 -9.13
CA ILE A 167 17.11 -7.50 -7.77
C ILE A 167 15.60 -7.25 -7.70
N PRO A 168 14.78 -8.17 -7.18
CA PRO A 168 13.37 -7.93 -6.94
C PRO A 168 13.15 -6.73 -6.02
N PHE A 169 12.12 -5.92 -6.28
CA PHE A 169 11.87 -4.72 -5.46
C PHE A 169 11.60 -5.05 -3.99
N VAL A 170 10.94 -6.19 -3.72
CA VAL A 170 10.66 -6.65 -2.35
C VAL A 170 11.97 -6.86 -1.58
N GLU A 171 12.94 -7.57 -2.15
CA GLU A 171 14.25 -7.78 -1.55
C GLU A 171 15.04 -6.48 -1.37
N LEU A 172 14.94 -5.58 -2.35
CA LEU A 172 15.57 -4.27 -2.28
C LEU A 172 14.99 -3.42 -1.13
N GLU A 173 13.67 -3.47 -0.94
CA GLU A 173 12.99 -2.76 0.14
C GLU A 173 13.27 -3.38 1.51
N GLU A 174 13.35 -4.70 1.63
CA GLU A 174 13.75 -5.39 2.86
C GLU A 174 15.20 -5.04 3.22
N SER A 175 16.13 -5.14 2.28
CA SER A 175 17.52 -4.74 2.49
C SER A 175 17.66 -3.28 2.96
N TYR A 176 16.83 -2.39 2.44
CA TYR A 176 16.80 -1.00 2.90
C TYR A 176 16.17 -0.83 4.28
N LYS A 177 15.18 -1.66 4.65
CA LYS A 177 14.60 -1.65 6.02
C LYS A 177 15.61 -2.09 7.07
N ASP A 178 16.48 -3.04 6.72
CA ASP A 178 17.52 -3.56 7.60
C ASP A 178 18.69 -2.56 7.75
N ASP A 179 19.06 -1.87 6.67
CA ASP A 179 20.13 -0.87 6.67
C ASP A 179 19.62 0.49 6.12
N LYS A 180 18.90 1.23 6.96
CA LYS A 180 18.33 2.55 6.61
C LYS A 180 19.39 3.65 6.38
N GLN A 181 20.64 3.43 6.78
CA GLN A 181 21.72 4.39 6.58
C GLN A 181 22.41 4.25 5.22
N ASN A 182 22.10 3.19 4.48
CA ASN A 182 22.68 2.94 3.17
C ASN A 182 22.02 3.82 2.09
N GLU A 183 22.69 4.93 1.78
CA GLU A 183 22.24 5.89 0.78
C GLU A 183 22.09 5.29 -0.63
N ALA A 184 22.88 4.25 -0.96
CA ALA A 184 22.81 3.60 -2.26
C ALA A 184 21.52 2.76 -2.38
N LEU A 185 21.13 2.02 -1.32
CA LEU A 185 19.87 1.28 -1.27
C LEU A 185 18.69 2.23 -1.29
N LYS A 186 18.75 3.31 -0.50
CA LYS A 186 17.73 4.35 -0.47
C LYS A 186 17.44 4.91 -1.86
N LYS A 187 18.48 5.33 -2.58
CA LYS A 187 18.35 5.88 -3.95
C LYS A 187 17.70 4.89 -4.91
N LYS A 188 18.08 3.60 -4.85
CA LYS A 188 17.47 2.57 -5.70
C LYS A 188 15.98 2.37 -5.40
N VAL A 189 15.62 2.30 -4.11
CA VAL A 189 14.20 2.17 -3.68
C VAL A 189 13.39 3.39 -4.10
N GLU A 190 13.92 4.59 -3.91
CA GLU A 190 13.26 5.85 -4.30
C GLU A 190 13.09 5.96 -5.82
N ASP A 191 14.08 5.59 -6.61
CA ASP A 191 13.99 5.59 -8.09
C ASP A 191 12.84 4.72 -8.58
N ILE A 192 12.68 3.51 -8.04
CA ILE A 192 11.56 2.63 -8.40
C ILE A 192 10.22 3.22 -7.93
N LYS A 193 10.17 3.77 -6.71
CA LYS A 193 8.93 4.39 -6.17
C LYS A 193 8.52 5.65 -6.92
N ILE A 194 9.47 6.42 -7.42
CA ILE A 194 9.20 7.59 -8.27
C ILE A 194 8.72 7.17 -9.65
N SER A 195 9.26 6.10 -10.21
CA SER A 195 8.84 5.56 -11.51
C SER A 195 7.40 5.05 -11.47
N TYR A 196 7.04 4.28 -10.44
CA TYR A 196 5.68 3.78 -10.20
C TYR A 196 5.16 4.27 -8.83
N PRO A 197 4.75 5.55 -8.72
CA PRO A 197 4.19 6.07 -7.48
C PRO A 197 2.82 5.45 -7.24
N GLN A 198 2.61 5.00 -6.02
CA GLN A 198 1.33 4.43 -5.60
C GLN A 198 0.34 5.56 -5.32
N ILE A 199 -0.53 5.85 -6.29
CA ILE A 199 -1.52 6.91 -6.19
C ILE A 199 -2.91 6.27 -6.16
N ILE A 200 -3.31 5.83 -4.97
CA ILE A 200 -4.66 5.29 -4.71
C ILE A 200 -5.39 6.29 -3.82
N SER A 201 -6.53 6.79 -4.31
CA SER A 201 -7.39 7.72 -3.62
C SER A 201 -8.71 7.04 -3.27
N ASP A 202 -9.20 7.24 -2.05
CA ASP A 202 -10.57 6.85 -1.70
C ASP A 202 -11.49 8.03 -1.96
N ALA A 203 -12.49 7.81 -2.80
CA ALA A 203 -13.58 8.75 -3.01
C ALA A 203 -14.61 8.64 -1.87
N GLU A 204 -15.40 9.69 -1.68
CA GLU A 204 -16.47 9.65 -0.69
C GLU A 204 -17.47 8.53 -1.00
N PRO A 205 -17.92 7.79 0.03
CA PRO A 205 -18.88 6.71 -0.15
C PRO A 205 -20.19 7.21 -0.78
N THR A 206 -20.76 6.43 -1.69
CA THR A 206 -22.10 6.67 -2.20
C THR A 206 -23.16 6.36 -1.15
N ASN A 207 -24.29 7.05 -1.20
CA ASN A 207 -25.43 6.86 -0.30
C ASN A 207 -26.40 5.81 -0.82
#